data_3ec470c003c4728c8704bbee89e0740d
#
_entry.id   3ec470c003c4728c8704bbee89e0740d
#
_cell.length_a   1.000
_cell.length_b   1.000
_cell.length_c   1.000
_cell.angle_alpha   90.00
_cell.angle_beta   90.00
_cell.angle_gamma   90.00
#
_symmetry.space_group_name_H-M   'P 1'
#
loop_
_entity.id
_entity.type
_entity.pdbx_description
1 polymer ?
#
loop_
_entity_poly.entity_id
_entity_poly.type
_entity_poly.pdbx_seq_one_letter_code
_entity_poly.pdbx_strand_id
1 'polypeptide(L)'
;TAAFLVINLYMGKFILSTNIPSHYHVIWIVITTPLIVITLFFYGSFLLLRRIFFRLSKLNENLNDLWRGNREMFDIYFLMMILLSILALMYRGLGYTGWRHLYFIYPSIIMISLYGFYYLHSIIKSNIIRAITYFLIIINLTYLAYWNYNFHPHQYAYFNLMFKKNFHKDFDMDYWGLSNKSAIEYIINNNDYPVTIGTKSFSSLEKSSLILKDEDRNKILITHNLNEADFIITNYMRRRNKDFVINKTKYKKYYEVLVD
;
A
#
# COMPACT_ATOMS: atom_id res chain seq x y z
N THR A 1 1.24 2.30 -27.81
CA THR A 1 1.77 1.46 -26.72
C THR A 1 0.64 0.66 -26.14
N ALA A 2 0.65 -0.68 -26.34
CA ALA A 2 -0.37 -1.57 -25.80
C ALA A 2 -0.41 -1.41 -24.26
N ALA A 3 -1.55 -0.95 -23.73
CA ALA A 3 -1.77 -0.87 -22.30
C ALA A 3 -1.79 -2.29 -21.75
N PHE A 4 -0.96 -2.57 -20.75
CA PHE A 4 -0.91 -3.88 -20.11
C PHE A 4 -2.22 -4.08 -19.31
N LEU A 5 -3.11 -4.92 -19.85
CA LEU A 5 -4.42 -5.17 -19.24
C LEU A 5 -4.27 -6.06 -18.00
N VAL A 6 -4.52 -5.49 -16.86
CA VAL A 6 -4.46 -6.14 -15.55
C VAL A 6 -5.82 -5.99 -14.86
N ILE A 7 -6.29 -7.05 -14.24
CA ILE A 7 -7.46 -7.01 -13.36
C ILE A 7 -6.98 -6.70 -11.94
N ASN A 8 -7.55 -5.69 -11.31
CA ASN A 8 -7.30 -5.32 -9.92
C ASN A 8 -8.52 -5.64 -9.07
N LEU A 9 -8.29 -6.09 -7.85
CA LEU A 9 -9.34 -6.11 -6.81
C LEU A 9 -9.29 -4.77 -6.07
N TYR A 10 -10.37 -4.02 -6.15
CA TYR A 10 -10.49 -2.72 -5.52
C TYR A 10 -11.88 -2.51 -4.95
N MET A 11 -11.98 -2.25 -3.64
CA MET A 11 -13.24 -2.09 -2.90
C MET A 11 -14.23 -3.24 -3.17
N GLY A 12 -13.72 -4.48 -3.16
CA GLY A 12 -14.49 -5.69 -3.38
C GLY A 12 -14.94 -5.95 -4.83
N LYS A 13 -14.51 -5.11 -5.80
CA LYS A 13 -14.85 -5.25 -7.21
C LYS A 13 -13.62 -5.50 -8.06
N PHE A 14 -13.76 -6.35 -9.07
CA PHE A 14 -12.73 -6.54 -10.08
C PHE A 14 -12.84 -5.47 -11.16
N ILE A 15 -11.78 -4.67 -11.31
CA ILE A 15 -11.71 -3.59 -12.28
C ILE A 15 -10.50 -3.75 -13.19
N LEU A 16 -10.65 -3.36 -14.46
CA LEU A 16 -9.53 -3.34 -15.40
C LEU A 16 -8.58 -2.18 -15.09
N SER A 17 -7.29 -2.40 -15.29
CA SER A 17 -6.24 -1.37 -15.11
C SER A 17 -6.42 -0.12 -15.98
N THR A 18 -7.19 -0.22 -17.05
CA THR A 18 -7.51 0.87 -17.99
C THR A 18 -8.84 1.56 -17.67
N ASN A 19 -9.58 1.08 -16.66
CA ASN A 19 -10.90 1.62 -16.29
C ASN A 19 -10.99 1.76 -14.76
N ILE A 20 -10.01 2.39 -14.17
CA ILE A 20 -9.97 2.62 -12.73
C ILE A 20 -10.78 3.88 -12.36
N PRO A 21 -11.47 3.88 -11.20
CA PRO A 21 -12.14 5.08 -10.70
C PRO A 21 -11.14 6.20 -10.41
N SER A 22 -11.55 7.45 -10.57
CA SER A 22 -10.70 8.62 -10.31
C SER A 22 -10.12 8.66 -8.90
N HIS A 23 -10.86 8.16 -7.90
CA HIS A 23 -10.43 8.11 -6.51
C HIS A 23 -9.46 6.94 -6.17
N TYR A 24 -9.13 6.08 -7.13
CA TYR A 24 -8.32 4.87 -6.90
C TYR A 24 -7.01 5.15 -6.16
N HIS A 25 -6.18 6.04 -6.71
CA HIS A 25 -4.87 6.34 -6.13
C HIS A 25 -4.97 7.04 -4.77
N VAL A 26 -5.95 7.95 -4.64
CA VAL A 26 -6.18 8.69 -3.38
C VAL A 26 -6.57 7.74 -2.26
N ILE A 27 -7.50 6.81 -2.52
CA ILE A 27 -7.91 5.81 -1.53
C ILE A 27 -6.73 4.94 -1.13
N TRP A 28 -5.95 4.43 -2.10
CA TRP A 28 -4.78 3.62 -1.79
C TRP A 28 -3.76 4.37 -0.92
N ILE A 29 -3.47 5.64 -1.23
CA ILE A 29 -2.57 6.48 -0.41
C ILE A 29 -3.12 6.61 1.01
N VAL A 30 -4.41 6.91 1.15
CA VAL A 30 -5.04 7.12 2.46
C VAL A 30 -5.01 5.85 3.32
N ILE A 31 -5.31 4.68 2.75
CA ILE A 31 -5.42 3.44 3.55
C ILE A 31 -4.08 2.79 3.87
N THR A 32 -3.03 3.05 3.08
CA THR A 32 -1.69 2.47 3.27
C THR A 32 -0.67 3.45 3.87
N THR A 33 -1.05 4.69 4.11
CA THR A 33 -0.22 5.66 4.82
C THR A 33 -0.54 5.66 6.32
N PRO A 34 0.46 5.74 7.21
CA PRO A 34 0.23 5.81 8.64
C PRO A 34 -0.74 6.93 9.01
N LEU A 35 -1.66 6.65 9.94
CA LEU A 35 -2.77 7.57 10.27
C LEU A 35 -2.29 8.94 10.71
N ILE A 36 -1.22 9.01 11.51
CA ILE A 36 -0.65 10.28 11.96
C ILE A 36 -0.10 11.10 10.79
N VAL A 37 0.53 10.45 9.82
CA VAL A 37 1.07 11.11 8.62
C VAL A 37 -0.07 11.68 7.79
N ILE A 38 -1.11 10.88 7.52
CA ILE A 38 -2.21 11.31 6.67
C ILE A 38 -3.05 12.43 7.32
N THR A 39 -3.26 12.38 8.63
CA THR A 39 -3.97 13.46 9.35
C THR A 39 -3.19 14.76 9.32
N LEU A 40 -1.89 14.73 9.57
CA LEU A 40 -1.02 15.89 9.49
C LEU A 40 -0.87 16.41 8.04
N PHE A 41 -0.87 15.51 7.06
CA PHE A 41 -0.87 15.86 5.64
C PHE A 41 -2.13 16.65 5.25
N PHE A 42 -3.32 16.19 5.62
CA PHE A 42 -4.55 16.90 5.32
C PHE A 42 -4.60 18.28 6.04
N TYR A 43 -4.15 18.32 7.28
CA TYR A 43 -4.06 19.58 8.01
C TYR A 43 -3.06 20.55 7.36
N GLY A 44 -1.85 20.08 7.03
CA GLY A 44 -0.85 20.88 6.34
C GLY A 44 -1.31 21.36 4.97
N SER A 45 -1.93 20.49 4.19
CA SER A 45 -2.50 20.84 2.89
C SER A 45 -3.59 21.90 3.01
N PHE A 46 -4.48 21.78 3.99
CA PHE A 46 -5.51 22.78 4.27
C PHE A 46 -4.88 24.17 4.56
N LEU A 47 -3.85 24.22 5.39
CA LEU A 47 -3.16 25.48 5.72
C LEU A 47 -2.48 26.09 4.49
N LEU A 48 -1.84 25.28 3.66
CA LEU A 48 -1.21 25.73 2.42
C LEU A 48 -2.24 26.27 1.43
N LEU A 49 -3.31 25.53 1.20
CA LEU A 49 -4.39 25.96 0.30
C LEU A 49 -5.06 27.24 0.80
N ARG A 50 -5.33 27.34 2.11
CA ARG A 50 -5.85 28.57 2.73
C ARG A 50 -4.91 29.75 2.50
N ARG A 51 -3.60 29.58 2.67
CA ARG A 51 -2.60 30.63 2.41
C ARG A 51 -2.62 31.07 0.94
N ILE A 52 -2.60 30.10 0.01
CA ILE A 52 -2.62 30.36 -1.43
C ILE A 52 -3.90 31.11 -1.81
N PHE A 53 -5.05 30.60 -1.37
CA PHE A 53 -6.36 31.22 -1.65
C PHE A 53 -6.44 32.66 -1.13
N PHE A 54 -6.00 32.90 0.11
CA PHE A 54 -5.99 34.25 0.70
C PHE A 54 -5.11 35.23 -0.10
N ARG A 55 -3.94 34.77 -0.59
CA ARG A 55 -3.08 35.61 -1.42
C ARG A 55 -3.67 35.85 -2.81
N LEU A 56 -4.23 34.84 -3.44
CA LEU A 56 -4.91 34.99 -4.73
C LEU A 56 -6.09 35.97 -4.64
N SER A 57 -6.84 36.00 -3.54
CA SER A 57 -7.95 36.92 -3.37
C SER A 57 -7.51 38.41 -3.17
N LYS A 58 -6.22 38.63 -2.86
CA LYS A 58 -5.64 39.98 -2.65
C LYS A 58 -4.74 40.47 -3.79
N LEU A 59 -4.79 39.80 -4.94
CA LEU A 59 -3.98 40.22 -6.12
C LEU A 59 -4.19 41.65 -6.57
N ASN A 60 -5.38 42.21 -6.33
CA ASN A 60 -5.70 43.60 -6.66
C ASN A 60 -5.03 44.64 -5.73
N GLU A 61 -4.44 44.21 -4.62
CA GLU A 61 -3.80 45.09 -3.63
C GLU A 61 -2.26 45.20 -3.83
N ASN A 62 -1.73 44.95 -5.04
CA ASN A 62 -0.29 44.87 -5.37
C ASN A 62 0.49 43.80 -4.59
N LEU A 63 -0.19 42.81 -4.03
CA LEU A 63 0.39 41.64 -3.36
C LEU A 63 0.44 40.48 -4.31
N ASN A 64 1.30 40.55 -5.35
CA ASN A 64 1.34 39.56 -6.46
C ASN A 64 2.18 38.33 -6.16
N ASP A 65 2.64 38.14 -4.91
CA ASP A 65 3.52 37.04 -4.56
C ASP A 65 2.76 35.81 -4.04
N LEU A 66 2.77 34.75 -4.80
CA LEU A 66 2.24 33.44 -4.35
C LEU A 66 3.08 32.83 -3.22
N TRP A 67 4.37 33.17 -3.17
CA TRP A 67 5.30 32.75 -2.11
C TRP A 67 6.24 33.87 -1.70
N ARG A 68 6.67 33.81 -0.43
CA ARG A 68 7.67 34.74 0.14
C ARG A 68 8.87 33.92 0.59
N GLY A 69 9.94 33.98 -0.20
CA GLY A 69 11.15 33.25 0.05
C GLY A 69 11.07 31.75 -0.30
N ASN A 70 12.22 31.10 -0.25
CA ASN A 70 12.41 29.72 -0.74
C ASN A 70 11.55 28.70 0.01
N ARG A 71 11.33 28.88 1.30
CA ARG A 71 10.55 27.94 2.12
C ARG A 71 9.12 27.79 1.61
N GLU A 72 8.44 28.90 1.39
CA GLU A 72 7.07 28.89 0.90
C GLU A 72 6.97 28.40 -0.57
N MET A 73 8.00 28.67 -1.35
CA MET A 73 8.13 28.14 -2.72
C MET A 73 8.20 26.60 -2.69
N PHE A 74 9.02 26.02 -1.82
CA PHE A 74 9.09 24.57 -1.68
C PHE A 74 7.79 23.96 -1.18
N ASP A 75 7.07 24.60 -0.29
CA ASP A 75 5.74 24.15 0.16
C ASP A 75 4.78 23.99 -1.02
N ILE A 76 4.73 25.01 -1.90
CA ILE A 76 3.90 24.95 -3.12
C ILE A 76 4.40 23.89 -4.08
N TYR A 77 5.71 23.78 -4.27
CA TYR A 77 6.30 22.74 -5.11
C TYR A 77 5.89 21.33 -4.67
N PHE A 78 6.00 21.01 -3.39
CA PHE A 78 5.59 19.71 -2.86
C PHE A 78 4.10 19.46 -3.04
N LEU A 79 3.25 20.46 -2.82
CA LEU A 79 1.81 20.33 -3.04
C LEU A 79 1.50 20.08 -4.52
N MET A 80 2.12 20.83 -5.43
CA MET A 80 1.92 20.67 -6.87
C MET A 80 2.46 19.32 -7.37
N MET A 81 3.59 18.86 -6.85
CA MET A 81 4.13 17.53 -7.19
C MET A 81 3.13 16.42 -6.87
N ILE A 82 2.42 16.50 -5.74
CA ILE A 82 1.39 15.53 -5.39
C ILE A 82 0.17 15.68 -6.31
N LEU A 83 -0.38 16.88 -6.41
CA LEU A 83 -1.62 17.13 -7.15
C LEU A 83 -1.48 16.81 -8.63
N LEU A 84 -0.42 17.30 -9.29
CA LEU A 84 -0.22 17.08 -10.73
C LEU A 84 0.03 15.60 -11.05
N SER A 85 0.77 14.89 -10.20
CA SER A 85 1.03 13.46 -10.40
C SER A 85 -0.25 12.64 -10.28
N ILE A 86 -1.09 12.92 -9.27
CA ILE A 86 -2.39 12.23 -9.11
C ILE A 86 -3.31 12.58 -10.28
N LEU A 87 -3.43 13.85 -10.64
CA LEU A 87 -4.28 14.30 -11.76
C LEU A 87 -3.84 13.69 -13.09
N ALA A 88 -2.54 13.57 -13.34
CA ALA A 88 -2.02 12.94 -14.56
C ALA A 88 -2.43 11.47 -14.69
N LEU A 89 -2.41 10.71 -13.58
CA LEU A 89 -2.86 9.32 -13.57
C LEU A 89 -4.38 9.20 -13.65
N MET A 90 -5.11 10.10 -12.99
CA MET A 90 -6.58 10.18 -13.10
C MET A 90 -7.01 10.46 -14.55
N TYR A 91 -6.34 11.41 -15.22
CA TYR A 91 -6.61 11.73 -16.63
C TYR A 91 -6.35 10.54 -17.55
N ARG A 92 -5.27 9.79 -17.31
CA ARG A 92 -4.96 8.59 -18.11
C ARG A 92 -5.85 7.39 -17.79
N GLY A 93 -6.55 7.39 -16.67
CA GLY A 93 -7.37 6.28 -16.21
C GLY A 93 -6.58 4.98 -15.99
N LEU A 94 -5.28 5.08 -15.69
CA LEU A 94 -4.38 3.95 -15.57
C LEU A 94 -3.99 3.70 -14.10
N GLY A 95 -4.06 2.46 -13.68
CA GLY A 95 -3.56 2.04 -12.39
C GLY A 95 -3.64 0.55 -12.16
N TYR A 96 -2.62 0.01 -11.52
CA TYR A 96 -2.57 -1.39 -11.11
C TYR A 96 -1.69 -1.55 -9.88
N THR A 97 -2.08 -2.49 -9.02
CA THR A 97 -1.35 -2.86 -7.81
C THR A 97 -1.08 -1.68 -6.88
N GLY A 98 -2.16 -1.01 -6.47
CA GLY A 98 -2.07 0.11 -5.54
C GLY A 98 -1.51 1.39 -6.19
N TRP A 99 -0.79 2.16 -5.39
CA TRP A 99 -0.19 3.43 -5.82
C TRP A 99 1.34 3.39 -5.98
N ARG A 100 1.91 2.22 -6.15
CA ARG A 100 3.37 2.00 -6.24
C ARG A 100 4.08 2.89 -7.28
N HIS A 101 3.38 3.25 -8.35
CA HIS A 101 3.93 4.14 -9.38
C HIS A 101 4.00 5.60 -8.95
N LEU A 102 3.37 5.94 -7.82
CA LEU A 102 3.38 7.25 -7.19
C LEU A 102 4.28 7.33 -5.96
N TYR A 103 5.07 6.30 -5.61
CA TYR A 103 5.89 6.34 -4.40
C TYR A 103 6.87 7.50 -4.35
N PHE A 104 7.26 8.05 -5.49
CA PHE A 104 8.10 9.25 -5.57
C PHE A 104 7.43 10.51 -4.98
N ILE A 105 6.11 10.56 -4.81
CA ILE A 105 5.43 11.67 -4.13
C ILE A 105 5.42 11.50 -2.60
N TYR A 106 5.79 10.34 -2.07
CA TYR A 106 5.73 10.09 -0.62
C TYR A 106 6.59 11.04 0.20
N PRO A 107 7.83 11.39 -0.21
CA PRO A 107 8.59 12.45 0.46
C PRO A 107 7.85 13.79 0.53
N SER A 108 7.12 14.17 -0.51
CA SER A 108 6.31 15.40 -0.53
C SER A 108 5.14 15.33 0.46
N ILE A 109 4.50 14.16 0.59
CA ILE A 109 3.46 13.92 1.61
C ILE A 109 4.05 14.12 3.01
N ILE A 110 5.23 13.57 3.28
CA ILE A 110 5.93 13.75 4.57
C ILE A 110 6.26 15.22 4.83
N MET A 111 6.79 15.95 3.83
CA MET A 111 7.14 17.37 3.99
C MET A 111 5.92 18.24 4.32
N ILE A 112 4.79 18.00 3.66
CA ILE A 112 3.53 18.71 3.98
C ILE A 112 2.99 18.30 5.36
N SER A 113 3.14 17.04 5.76
CA SER A 113 2.78 16.59 7.11
C SER A 113 3.62 17.27 8.18
N LEU A 114 4.93 17.40 7.94
CA LEU A 114 5.84 18.15 8.83
C LEU A 114 5.48 19.64 8.90
N TYR A 115 5.09 20.25 7.80
CA TYR A 115 4.57 21.62 7.79
C TYR A 115 3.32 21.74 8.69
N GLY A 116 2.37 20.81 8.54
CA GLY A 116 1.18 20.74 9.38
C GLY A 116 1.52 20.57 10.87
N PHE A 117 2.46 19.69 11.18
CA PHE A 117 2.95 19.48 12.55
C PHE A 117 3.63 20.74 13.12
N TYR A 118 4.51 21.37 12.36
CA TYR A 118 5.19 22.60 12.77
C TYR A 118 4.18 23.71 13.11
N TYR A 119 3.17 23.90 12.26
CA TYR A 119 2.13 24.89 12.50
C TYR A 119 1.29 24.53 13.72
N LEU A 120 0.88 23.26 13.86
CA LEU A 120 0.16 22.78 15.05
C LEU A 120 0.95 23.06 16.32
N HIS A 121 2.25 22.74 16.32
CA HIS A 121 3.13 23.02 17.46
C HIS A 121 3.20 24.53 17.79
N SER A 122 3.21 25.40 16.80
CA SER A 122 3.31 26.85 17.00
C SER A 122 2.07 27.47 17.64
N ILE A 123 0.88 26.92 17.39
CA ILE A 123 -0.38 27.43 17.93
C ILE A 123 -0.73 26.88 19.31
N ILE A 124 -0.20 25.71 19.68
CA ILE A 124 -0.46 25.08 20.99
C ILE A 124 0.37 25.82 22.04
N LYS A 125 -0.30 26.59 22.93
CA LYS A 125 0.34 27.32 24.02
C LYS A 125 0.54 26.46 25.27
N SER A 126 -0.32 25.48 25.52
CA SER A 126 -0.28 24.61 26.69
C SER A 126 0.84 23.57 26.57
N ASN A 127 1.74 23.54 27.55
CA ASN A 127 2.80 22.53 27.65
C ASN A 127 2.24 21.09 27.79
N ILE A 128 1.12 20.94 28.46
CA ILE A 128 0.45 19.64 28.63
C ILE A 128 -0.04 19.12 27.28
N ILE A 129 -0.71 19.98 26.50
CA ILE A 129 -1.22 19.59 25.15
C ILE A 129 -0.05 19.26 24.23
N ARG A 130 1.05 20.02 24.29
CA ARG A 130 2.28 19.72 23.53
C ARG A 130 2.83 18.33 23.90
N ALA A 131 2.94 18.05 25.20
CA ALA A 131 3.43 16.78 25.67
C ALA A 131 2.54 15.61 25.20
N ILE A 132 1.21 15.76 25.26
CA ILE A 132 0.26 14.78 24.73
C ILE A 132 0.46 14.58 23.22
N THR A 133 0.63 15.66 22.44
CA THR A 133 0.85 15.57 21.01
C THR A 133 2.13 14.80 20.68
N TYR A 134 3.24 15.10 21.35
CA TYR A 134 4.48 14.34 21.16
C TYR A 134 4.34 12.87 21.58
N PHE A 135 3.67 12.62 22.69
CA PHE A 135 3.41 11.25 23.18
C PHE A 135 2.64 10.44 22.14
N LEU A 136 1.58 11.01 21.56
CA LEU A 136 0.80 10.33 20.51
C LEU A 136 1.64 10.05 19.25
N ILE A 137 2.53 10.97 18.87
CA ILE A 137 3.44 10.76 17.73
C ILE A 137 4.43 9.63 18.05
N ILE A 138 5.04 9.64 19.24
CA ILE A 138 6.00 8.62 19.66
C ILE A 138 5.33 7.24 19.70
N ILE A 139 4.14 7.13 20.29
CA ILE A 139 3.38 5.87 20.30
C ILE A 139 3.13 5.36 18.87
N ASN A 140 2.70 6.24 17.97
CA ASN A 140 2.45 5.85 16.59
C ASN A 140 3.72 5.38 15.88
N LEU A 141 4.85 6.08 16.04
CA LEU A 141 6.14 5.68 15.47
C LEU A 141 6.64 4.36 16.07
N THR A 142 6.49 4.16 17.38
CA THR A 142 6.84 2.90 18.05
C THR A 142 5.97 1.75 17.53
N TYR A 143 4.67 1.97 17.38
CA TYR A 143 3.77 0.98 16.77
C TYR A 143 4.20 0.62 15.33
N LEU A 144 4.54 1.60 14.51
CA LEU A 144 5.00 1.37 13.14
C LEU A 144 6.33 0.59 13.12
N ALA A 145 7.27 0.92 13.99
CA ALA A 145 8.54 0.20 14.11
C ALA A 145 8.30 -1.26 14.55
N TYR A 146 7.46 -1.48 15.55
CA TYR A 146 7.05 -2.79 16.01
C TYR A 146 6.37 -3.60 14.89
N TRP A 147 5.41 -2.99 14.18
CA TRP A 147 4.71 -3.62 13.07
C TRP A 147 5.68 -4.02 11.94
N ASN A 148 6.57 -3.10 11.52
CA ASN A 148 7.56 -3.37 10.49
C ASN A 148 8.54 -4.50 10.86
N TYR A 149 8.92 -4.59 12.13
CA TYR A 149 9.80 -5.65 12.62
C TYR A 149 9.10 -7.00 12.60
N ASN A 150 7.89 -7.10 13.13
CA ASN A 150 7.18 -8.38 13.27
C ASN A 150 6.68 -8.95 11.95
N PHE A 151 6.30 -8.08 11.00
CA PHE A 151 5.75 -8.52 9.72
C PHE A 151 6.75 -8.42 8.56
N HIS A 152 8.04 -8.35 8.86
CA HIS A 152 9.06 -8.50 7.84
C HIS A 152 9.02 -9.91 7.23
N PRO A 153 9.05 -10.07 5.88
CA PRO A 153 9.24 -9.07 4.82
C PRO A 153 7.94 -8.52 4.21
N HIS A 154 6.81 -8.60 4.90
CA HIS A 154 5.48 -8.28 4.37
C HIS A 154 5.04 -6.82 4.61
N GLN A 155 5.98 -5.86 4.75
CA GLN A 155 5.68 -4.45 5.02
C GLN A 155 4.77 -3.79 3.96
N TYR A 156 4.78 -4.28 2.73
CA TYR A 156 3.89 -3.83 1.65
C TYR A 156 2.41 -4.13 1.90
N ALA A 157 2.10 -5.04 2.83
CA ALA A 157 0.73 -5.38 3.23
C ALA A 157 0.20 -4.51 4.39
N TYR A 158 0.89 -3.39 4.70
CA TYR A 158 0.45 -2.47 5.74
C TYR A 158 -0.83 -1.74 5.32
N PHE A 159 -1.85 -1.82 6.18
CA PHE A 159 -3.04 -0.99 6.14
C PHE A 159 -3.19 -0.26 7.47
N ASN A 160 -3.57 0.99 7.45
CA ASN A 160 -3.75 1.74 8.69
C ASN A 160 -5.01 1.31 9.46
N LEU A 161 -5.06 1.66 10.75
CA LEU A 161 -6.09 1.20 11.69
C LEU A 161 -7.54 1.52 11.29
N MET A 162 -7.78 2.51 10.44
CA MET A 162 -9.13 2.86 9.99
C MET A 162 -9.74 1.81 9.05
N PHE A 163 -8.90 1.00 8.38
CA PHE A 163 -9.30 0.10 7.30
C PHE A 163 -8.99 -1.38 7.58
N LYS A 164 -8.68 -1.72 8.82
CA LYS A 164 -8.15 -3.03 9.22
C LYS A 164 -9.12 -4.23 9.07
N LYS A 165 -10.40 -4.01 8.72
CA LYS A 165 -11.40 -5.08 8.67
C LYS A 165 -11.62 -5.60 7.24
N ASN A 166 -11.24 -6.88 6.97
CA ASN A 166 -11.53 -7.61 5.73
C ASN A 166 -10.91 -7.07 4.42
N PHE A 167 -9.86 -6.25 4.47
CA PHE A 167 -9.25 -5.65 3.27
C PHE A 167 -8.71 -6.70 2.27
N HIS A 168 -8.39 -7.92 2.69
CA HIS A 168 -8.04 -9.03 1.79
C HIS A 168 -9.19 -9.44 0.83
N LYS A 169 -10.45 -9.05 1.14
CA LYS A 169 -11.60 -9.25 0.27
C LYS A 169 -11.84 -8.07 -0.65
N ASP A 170 -11.32 -6.89 -0.28
CA ASP A 170 -11.61 -5.63 -0.92
C ASP A 170 -10.47 -5.10 -1.78
N PHE A 171 -9.22 -5.51 -1.50
CA PHE A 171 -8.03 -5.00 -2.16
C PHE A 171 -7.04 -6.11 -2.52
N ASP A 172 -6.28 -5.91 -3.58
CA ASP A 172 -5.18 -6.81 -3.94
C ASP A 172 -4.09 -6.79 -2.88
N MET A 173 -3.68 -8.00 -2.46
CA MET A 173 -2.62 -8.24 -1.50
C MET A 173 -1.46 -8.96 -2.18
N ASP A 174 -0.29 -8.93 -1.54
CA ASP A 174 0.89 -9.73 -1.89
C ASP A 174 1.22 -9.80 -3.39
N TYR A 175 1.26 -8.66 -4.05
CA TYR A 175 1.59 -8.56 -5.48
C TYR A 175 2.89 -9.29 -5.86
N TRP A 176 3.87 -9.25 -4.98
CA TRP A 176 5.18 -9.84 -5.23
C TRP A 176 5.25 -11.35 -4.91
N GLY A 177 4.21 -11.90 -4.26
CA GLY A 177 4.16 -13.30 -3.87
C GLY A 177 5.20 -13.65 -2.80
N LEU A 178 5.54 -12.74 -1.91
CA LEU A 178 6.52 -12.99 -0.84
C LEU A 178 6.02 -14.06 0.15
N SER A 179 4.70 -14.17 0.34
CA SER A 179 4.09 -15.22 1.16
C SER A 179 4.32 -16.63 0.58
N ASN A 180 4.55 -16.75 -0.72
CA ASN A 180 4.82 -18.06 -1.35
C ASN A 180 6.06 -18.70 -0.76
N LYS A 181 7.13 -17.93 -0.50
CA LYS A 181 8.36 -18.44 0.10
C LYS A 181 8.08 -19.10 1.44
N SER A 182 7.42 -18.38 2.35
CA SER A 182 7.08 -18.90 3.68
C SER A 182 6.19 -20.14 3.62
N ALA A 183 5.24 -20.16 2.67
CA ALA A 183 4.37 -21.30 2.47
C ALA A 183 5.15 -22.53 1.94
N ILE A 184 6.04 -22.34 0.98
CA ILE A 184 6.88 -23.41 0.43
C ILE A 184 7.82 -23.95 1.51
N GLU A 185 8.53 -23.07 2.25
CA GLU A 185 9.42 -23.47 3.35
C GLU A 185 8.67 -24.27 4.42
N TYR A 186 7.45 -23.84 4.77
CA TYR A 186 6.62 -24.60 5.71
C TYR A 186 6.26 -25.99 5.18
N ILE A 187 5.88 -26.11 3.90
CA ILE A 187 5.56 -27.40 3.27
C ILE A 187 6.81 -28.32 3.28
N ILE A 188 7.96 -27.80 2.89
CA ILE A 188 9.22 -28.55 2.86
C ILE A 188 9.60 -29.08 4.24
N ASN A 189 9.42 -28.26 5.29
CA ASN A 189 9.84 -28.63 6.64
C ASN A 189 8.89 -29.62 7.34
N ASN A 190 7.69 -29.83 6.81
CA ASN A 190 6.66 -30.65 7.47
C ASN A 190 6.18 -31.83 6.63
N ASN A 191 6.85 -32.17 5.54
CA ASN A 191 6.44 -33.28 4.67
C ASN A 191 7.64 -34.07 4.17
N ASP A 192 7.40 -35.33 3.81
CA ASP A 192 8.36 -36.16 3.08
C ASP A 192 8.43 -35.74 1.61
N TYR A 193 9.53 -36.04 0.93
CA TYR A 193 9.82 -35.55 -0.42
C TYR A 193 9.73 -36.63 -1.47
N PRO A 194 9.54 -36.25 -2.75
CA PRO A 194 9.17 -34.92 -3.31
C PRO A 194 7.68 -34.59 -3.13
N VAL A 195 7.33 -33.31 -2.97
CA VAL A 195 5.94 -32.82 -2.93
C VAL A 195 5.59 -32.00 -4.17
N THR A 196 4.37 -32.17 -4.66
CA THR A 196 3.87 -31.44 -5.84
C THR A 196 3.03 -30.24 -5.42
N ILE A 197 3.45 -29.03 -5.85
CA ILE A 197 2.82 -27.77 -5.46
C ILE A 197 2.25 -27.06 -6.68
N GLY A 198 0.99 -26.65 -6.58
CA GLY A 198 0.31 -25.84 -7.58
C GLY A 198 -0.12 -24.46 -7.04
N THR A 199 -0.41 -23.52 -7.93
CA THR A 199 -0.98 -22.21 -7.56
C THR A 199 -2.07 -21.77 -8.52
N LYS A 200 -3.06 -21.05 -7.98
CA LYS A 200 -4.03 -20.25 -8.77
C LYS A 200 -3.79 -18.75 -8.63
N SER A 201 -2.75 -18.33 -7.93
CA SER A 201 -2.40 -16.94 -7.78
C SER A 201 -1.71 -16.39 -9.05
N PHE A 202 -1.72 -15.08 -9.19
CA PHE A 202 -0.98 -14.42 -10.28
C PHE A 202 0.53 -14.54 -10.14
N SER A 203 1.03 -14.62 -8.90
CA SER A 203 2.46 -14.78 -8.62
C SER A 203 2.94 -16.19 -8.99
N SER A 204 4.00 -16.25 -9.79
CA SER A 204 4.60 -17.52 -10.24
C SER A 204 5.30 -18.23 -9.09
N LEU A 205 4.98 -19.50 -8.86
CA LEU A 205 5.71 -20.35 -7.90
C LEU A 205 7.12 -20.66 -8.39
N GLU A 206 7.33 -20.80 -9.70
CA GLU A 206 8.66 -21.01 -10.29
C GLU A 206 9.61 -19.87 -9.93
N LYS A 207 9.13 -18.61 -10.04
CA LYS A 207 9.95 -17.45 -9.62
C LYS A 207 10.16 -17.40 -8.10
N SER A 208 9.15 -17.77 -7.33
CA SER A 208 9.26 -17.82 -5.87
C SER A 208 10.21 -18.93 -5.40
N SER A 209 10.28 -20.05 -6.11
CA SER A 209 11.20 -21.16 -5.79
C SER A 209 12.67 -20.79 -6.00
N LEU A 210 12.97 -19.82 -6.88
CA LEU A 210 14.36 -19.37 -7.11
C LEU A 210 14.99 -18.71 -5.88
N ILE A 211 14.18 -18.27 -4.91
CA ILE A 211 14.65 -17.66 -3.66
C ILE A 211 15.08 -18.73 -2.64
N LEU A 212 14.65 -19.99 -2.85
CA LEU A 212 15.00 -21.10 -1.98
C LEU A 212 16.47 -21.56 -2.23
N LYS A 213 17.07 -22.22 -1.25
CA LYS A 213 18.32 -22.94 -1.45
C LYS A 213 18.16 -24.07 -2.47
N ASP A 214 19.21 -24.41 -3.18
CA ASP A 214 19.16 -25.46 -4.22
C ASP A 214 18.71 -26.82 -3.66
N GLU A 215 19.14 -27.17 -2.45
CA GLU A 215 18.74 -28.38 -1.73
C GLU A 215 17.21 -28.43 -1.51
N ASP A 216 16.60 -27.30 -1.17
CA ASP A 216 15.17 -27.20 -0.90
C ASP A 216 14.37 -27.15 -2.19
N ARG A 217 14.93 -26.55 -3.24
CA ARG A 217 14.28 -26.52 -4.56
C ARG A 217 14.09 -27.91 -5.16
N ASN A 218 15.03 -28.82 -4.93
CA ASN A 218 14.97 -30.19 -5.39
C ASN A 218 13.90 -31.05 -4.66
N LYS A 219 13.35 -30.55 -3.55
CA LYS A 219 12.31 -31.24 -2.78
C LYS A 219 10.89 -30.96 -3.27
N ILE A 220 10.72 -30.06 -4.22
CA ILE A 220 9.41 -29.63 -4.71
C ILE A 220 9.30 -29.83 -6.23
N LEU A 221 8.12 -30.22 -6.67
CA LEU A 221 7.71 -30.26 -8.07
C LEU A 221 6.58 -29.24 -8.26
N ILE A 222 6.73 -28.33 -9.24
CA ILE A 222 5.71 -27.31 -9.51
C ILE A 222 4.84 -27.79 -10.66
N THR A 223 3.51 -27.82 -10.45
CA THR A 223 2.55 -28.21 -11.46
C THR A 223 1.55 -27.12 -11.78
N HIS A 224 1.14 -27.04 -13.05
CA HIS A 224 0.00 -26.22 -13.47
C HIS A 224 -1.33 -26.98 -13.40
N ASN A 225 -1.28 -28.31 -13.30
CA ASN A 225 -2.47 -29.16 -13.11
C ASN A 225 -2.80 -29.30 -11.62
N LEU A 226 -3.74 -28.50 -11.14
CA LEU A 226 -4.12 -28.51 -9.72
C LEU A 226 -4.73 -29.82 -9.23
N ASN A 227 -5.18 -30.67 -10.12
CA ASN A 227 -5.70 -32.01 -9.72
C ASN A 227 -4.59 -32.97 -9.29
N GLU A 228 -3.37 -32.72 -9.75
CA GLU A 228 -2.16 -33.47 -9.43
C GLU A 228 -1.36 -32.87 -8.28
N ALA A 229 -1.72 -31.69 -7.83
CA ALA A 229 -1.02 -31.01 -6.74
C ALA A 229 -1.38 -31.64 -5.38
N ASP A 230 -0.34 -31.91 -4.56
CA ASP A 230 -0.49 -32.27 -3.15
C ASP A 230 -0.90 -31.03 -2.34
N PHE A 231 -0.30 -29.88 -2.66
CA PHE A 231 -0.57 -28.60 -2.02
C PHE A 231 -0.92 -27.53 -3.04
N ILE A 232 -1.90 -26.68 -2.69
CA ILE A 232 -2.25 -25.50 -3.48
C ILE A 232 -1.94 -24.24 -2.65
N ILE A 233 -1.02 -23.43 -3.17
CA ILE A 233 -0.68 -22.14 -2.57
C ILE A 233 -1.51 -21.03 -3.23
N THR A 234 -2.04 -20.11 -2.40
CA THR A 234 -2.73 -18.92 -2.87
C THR A 234 -2.37 -17.72 -2.00
N ASN A 235 -2.02 -16.61 -2.63
CA ASN A 235 -1.77 -15.33 -1.96
C ASN A 235 -2.92 -14.33 -2.10
N TYR A 236 -4.09 -14.81 -2.46
CA TYR A 236 -5.32 -14.03 -2.67
C TYR A 236 -5.24 -12.93 -3.74
N MET A 237 -4.14 -12.81 -4.45
CA MET A 237 -4.02 -11.83 -5.50
C MET A 237 -4.89 -12.19 -6.71
N ARG A 238 -5.64 -11.21 -7.18
CA ARG A 238 -6.54 -11.32 -8.35
C ARG A 238 -7.52 -12.50 -8.27
N ARG A 239 -8.10 -12.73 -7.11
CA ARG A 239 -9.16 -13.72 -6.95
C ARG A 239 -10.34 -13.38 -7.84
N ARG A 240 -10.60 -14.21 -8.82
CA ARG A 240 -11.93 -14.29 -9.42
C ARG A 240 -12.77 -15.22 -8.54
N ASN A 241 -13.75 -14.68 -7.81
CA ASN A 241 -14.59 -15.47 -6.90
C ASN A 241 -15.28 -16.67 -7.55
N LYS A 242 -15.47 -16.66 -8.88
CA LYS A 242 -16.12 -17.76 -9.61
C LYS A 242 -15.17 -18.90 -9.98
N ASP A 243 -13.87 -18.65 -10.09
CA ASP A 243 -12.89 -19.64 -10.56
C ASP A 243 -12.12 -20.32 -9.43
N PHE A 244 -12.29 -19.86 -8.20
CA PHE A 244 -11.58 -20.37 -7.04
C PHE A 244 -12.45 -21.31 -6.19
N VAL A 245 -13.11 -22.26 -6.82
CA VAL A 245 -13.62 -23.41 -6.10
C VAL A 245 -12.44 -24.38 -5.95
N ILE A 246 -11.63 -24.17 -4.89
CA ILE A 246 -10.87 -25.32 -4.35
C ILE A 246 -11.95 -26.32 -3.97
N ASN A 247 -11.87 -27.52 -4.51
CA ASN A 247 -12.72 -28.59 -4.08
C ASN A 247 -12.50 -28.81 -2.57
N LYS A 248 -13.37 -28.23 -1.74
CA LYS A 248 -13.24 -28.24 -0.26
C LYS A 248 -13.33 -29.67 0.30
N THR A 249 -13.79 -30.62 -0.50
CA THR A 249 -13.78 -32.03 -0.13
C THR A 249 -12.38 -32.63 -0.32
N LYS A 250 -11.57 -32.13 -1.26
CA LYS A 250 -10.22 -32.61 -1.54
C LYS A 250 -9.14 -31.89 -0.74
N TYR A 251 -9.28 -30.56 -0.54
CA TYR A 251 -8.26 -29.74 0.10
C TYR A 251 -8.78 -29.10 1.38
N LYS A 252 -7.98 -29.15 2.45
CA LYS A 252 -8.20 -28.43 3.72
C LYS A 252 -7.13 -27.37 3.88
N LYS A 253 -7.43 -26.31 4.65
CA LYS A 253 -6.43 -25.31 5.01
C LYS A 253 -5.33 -25.97 5.85
N TYR A 254 -4.10 -25.90 5.38
CA TYR A 254 -2.93 -26.52 5.99
C TYR A 254 -2.06 -25.50 6.71
N TYR A 255 -1.83 -24.34 6.07
CA TYR A 255 -1.00 -23.27 6.59
C TYR A 255 -1.54 -21.92 6.12
N GLU A 256 -1.31 -20.87 6.89
CA GLU A 256 -1.68 -19.50 6.55
C GLU A 256 -0.63 -18.51 7.05
N VAL A 257 -0.20 -17.60 6.20
CA VAL A 257 0.60 -16.43 6.58
C VAL A 257 -0.36 -15.29 6.93
N LEU A 258 -0.41 -14.92 8.21
CA LEU A 258 -1.24 -13.82 8.69
C LEU A 258 -0.36 -12.56 8.86
N VAL A 259 -0.85 -11.44 8.34
CA VAL A 259 -0.26 -10.11 8.51
C VAL A 259 -1.37 -9.21 9.04
N ASP A 260 -1.32 -8.90 10.33
CA ASP A 260 -2.33 -8.11 11.06
C ASP A 260 -1.79 -6.74 11.48
#